data_95a91c267480cc1ed77075ac4b2d279d
#
_entry.id   95a91c267480cc1ed77075ac4b2d279d
#
_cell.length_a   1.000
_cell.length_b   1.000
_cell.length_c   1.000
_cell.angle_alpha   90.00
_cell.angle_beta   90.00
_cell.angle_gamma   90.00
#
_symmetry.space_group_name_H-M   'P 1'
#
loop_
_entity.id
_entity.type
_entity.pdbx_description
1 polymer ?
#
loop_
_entity_poly.entity_id
_entity_poly.type
_entity_poly.pdbx_seq_one_letter_code
_entity_poly.pdbx_strand_id
1 'polypeptide(L)'
;MKVPFTWKVTGWWQIGWSAEFPTGEVRPLQYFGEDLVAWRDEDGELHVLEAHCRHLGAHIGHGGTVVGDCVQCPFHGWQWGPDGYNAVIPGQDKPNRSKALRVWPVTEQYGLVFMWHHPAGDPPSWEMLDIFHSYPQFELDPEAYYPPFPMFTAKNEREPVHPQIVLENSADSAHFEFVHHATITPKLLHWSFDEHLWYFIAGWPDHDDPETMRLTIHSKLFGLGGAITAFEGAQNHRVVFSTTPVENGCSDMFYTIWWPRDGDDSPVAPPELRRLVETQFLTSVEDDLLIWRTQKWVESPAYSKVDAKGYTTLRTWSQQFYDVGPED
;
A
#
# COMPACT_ATOMS: atom_id res chain seq x y z
N MET A 1 4.86 3.67 17.30
CA MET A 1 6.11 2.96 17.71
C MET A 1 7.32 3.86 17.54
N LYS A 2 8.34 3.77 18.42
CA LYS A 2 9.61 4.48 18.21
C LYS A 2 10.60 3.51 17.56
N VAL A 3 11.08 3.84 16.36
CA VAL A 3 12.06 3.07 15.58
C VAL A 3 13.29 3.93 15.29
N PRO A 4 14.48 3.33 15.04
CA PRO A 4 15.72 4.09 14.81
C PRO A 4 15.89 4.54 13.34
N PHE A 5 14.93 4.31 12.48
CA PHE A 5 14.96 4.66 11.07
C PHE A 5 13.83 5.62 10.71
N THR A 6 13.99 6.30 9.57
CA THR A 6 13.04 7.31 9.10
C THR A 6 11.68 6.74 8.72
N TRP A 7 10.63 7.54 8.85
CA TRP A 7 9.29 7.29 8.31
C TRP A 7 9.13 7.79 6.86
N LYS A 8 10.14 8.50 6.35
CA LYS A 8 10.20 8.98 4.97
C LYS A 8 10.91 7.97 4.08
N VAL A 9 10.24 6.91 3.75
CA VAL A 9 10.76 5.72 3.07
C VAL A 9 10.53 5.82 1.56
N THR A 10 11.52 5.45 0.76
CA THR A 10 11.41 5.42 -0.71
C THR A 10 10.61 4.23 -1.19
N GLY A 11 9.67 4.46 -2.12
CA GLY A 11 8.87 3.38 -2.74
C GLY A 11 7.49 3.80 -3.20
N TRP A 12 6.72 2.80 -3.65
CA TRP A 12 5.30 2.90 -3.98
C TRP A 12 4.44 2.63 -2.74
N TRP A 13 3.42 3.44 -2.54
CA TRP A 13 2.60 3.44 -1.33
C TRP A 13 1.12 3.59 -1.68
N GLN A 14 0.28 2.69 -1.23
CA GLN A 14 -1.16 2.82 -1.43
C GLN A 14 -1.70 4.02 -0.64
N ILE A 15 -2.52 4.84 -1.31
CA ILE A 15 -3.14 6.03 -0.70
C ILE A 15 -4.67 5.97 -0.70
N GLY A 16 -5.26 4.93 -1.29
CA GLY A 16 -6.70 4.72 -1.31
C GLY A 16 -7.13 3.76 -2.42
N TRP A 17 -8.42 3.73 -2.67
CA TRP A 17 -9.03 3.02 -3.79
C TRP A 17 -9.54 4.02 -4.82
N SER A 18 -9.46 3.70 -6.12
CA SER A 18 -9.87 4.59 -7.21
C SER A 18 -11.28 5.16 -7.03
N ALA A 19 -12.20 4.35 -6.46
CA ALA A 19 -13.55 4.77 -6.18
C ALA A 19 -13.68 5.90 -5.13
N GLU A 20 -12.62 6.14 -4.34
CA GLU A 20 -12.58 7.25 -3.36
C GLU A 20 -12.19 8.58 -4.01
N PHE A 21 -11.78 8.57 -5.28
CA PHE A 21 -11.36 9.75 -6.04
C PHE A 21 -12.24 9.92 -7.29
N PRO A 22 -13.51 10.34 -7.13
CA PRO A 22 -14.41 10.55 -8.26
C PRO A 22 -13.93 11.68 -9.17
N THR A 23 -14.26 11.58 -10.47
CA THR A 23 -13.98 12.64 -11.46
C THR A 23 -14.58 13.98 -11.05
N GLY A 24 -13.78 15.05 -11.15
CA GLY A 24 -14.18 16.39 -10.78
C GLY A 24 -14.13 16.71 -9.28
N GLU A 25 -13.68 15.76 -8.45
CA GLU A 25 -13.53 15.96 -7.01
C GLU A 25 -12.08 16.26 -6.60
N VAL A 26 -11.95 17.09 -5.56
CA VAL A 26 -10.68 17.44 -4.91
C VAL A 26 -10.69 16.88 -3.49
N ARG A 27 -9.60 16.19 -3.11
CA ARG A 27 -9.46 15.54 -1.82
C ARG A 27 -8.18 15.97 -1.09
N PRO A 28 -8.25 16.40 0.18
CA PRO A 28 -7.07 16.56 1.02
C PRO A 28 -6.56 15.17 1.46
N LEU A 29 -5.24 14.99 1.45
CA LEU A 29 -4.56 13.80 1.96
C LEU A 29 -3.42 14.23 2.88
N GLN A 30 -2.98 13.30 3.75
CA GLN A 30 -1.79 13.48 4.58
C GLN A 30 -0.99 12.18 4.58
N TYR A 31 0.24 12.24 4.00
CA TYR A 31 1.17 11.11 4.02
C TYR A 31 2.61 11.62 4.17
N PHE A 32 3.46 10.84 4.83
CA PHE A 32 4.88 11.17 5.08
C PHE A 32 5.10 12.48 5.85
N GLY A 33 4.09 12.92 6.62
CA GLY A 33 4.09 14.21 7.31
C GLY A 33 3.88 15.41 6.40
N GLU A 34 3.47 15.17 5.13
CA GLU A 34 3.18 16.20 4.13
C GLU A 34 1.67 16.33 3.91
N ASP A 35 1.19 17.57 3.80
CA ASP A 35 -0.17 17.84 3.36
C ASP A 35 -0.23 17.80 1.84
N LEU A 36 -1.14 16.99 1.30
CA LEU A 36 -1.28 16.72 -0.11
C LEU A 36 -2.69 17.08 -0.59
N VAL A 37 -2.80 17.35 -1.88
CA VAL A 37 -4.07 17.48 -2.57
C VAL A 37 -4.11 16.48 -3.73
N ALA A 38 -5.15 15.64 -3.74
CA ALA A 38 -5.47 14.75 -4.85
C ALA A 38 -6.70 15.27 -5.58
N TRP A 39 -6.72 15.16 -6.89
CA TRP A 39 -7.92 15.43 -7.69
C TRP A 39 -7.94 14.51 -8.91
N ARG A 40 -9.13 14.12 -9.30
CA ARG A 40 -9.34 13.48 -10.59
C ARG A 40 -9.88 14.51 -11.56
N ASP A 41 -9.17 14.73 -12.65
CA ASP A 41 -9.52 15.71 -13.65
C ASP A 41 -10.74 15.30 -14.49
N GLU A 42 -11.13 16.16 -15.43
CA GLU A 42 -12.32 15.92 -16.28
C GLU A 42 -12.11 14.79 -17.29
N ASP A 43 -10.86 14.46 -17.61
CA ASP A 43 -10.48 13.33 -18.48
C ASP A 43 -10.36 12.00 -17.71
N GLY A 44 -10.45 12.06 -16.38
CA GLY A 44 -10.41 10.88 -15.50
C GLY A 44 -9.03 10.53 -14.98
N GLU A 45 -8.00 11.33 -15.23
CA GLU A 45 -6.65 11.12 -14.71
C GLU A 45 -6.53 11.62 -13.28
N LEU A 46 -5.87 10.85 -12.43
CA LEU A 46 -5.63 11.20 -11.03
C LEU A 46 -4.28 11.87 -10.83
N HIS A 47 -4.29 12.98 -10.12
CA HIS A 47 -3.11 13.78 -9.83
C HIS A 47 -2.95 14.00 -8.33
N VAL A 48 -1.70 14.10 -7.86
CA VAL A 48 -1.37 14.44 -6.47
C VAL A 48 -0.28 15.49 -6.43
N LEU A 49 -0.53 16.57 -5.72
CA LEU A 49 0.43 17.66 -5.48
C LEU A 49 0.58 17.95 -3.99
N GLU A 50 1.64 18.68 -3.63
CA GLU A 50 1.72 19.43 -2.38
C GLU A 50 0.50 20.33 -2.22
N ALA A 51 -0.13 20.34 -1.05
CA ALA A 51 -1.44 20.99 -0.88
C ALA A 51 -1.42 22.51 -0.81
N HIS A 52 -0.29 23.13 -0.47
CA HIS A 52 -0.25 24.56 -0.14
C HIS A 52 0.08 25.45 -1.34
N CYS A 53 -0.92 26.19 -1.81
CA CYS A 53 -0.81 27.14 -2.93
C CYS A 53 0.36 28.12 -2.75
N ARG A 54 1.28 28.18 -3.73
CA ARG A 54 2.47 29.04 -3.68
C ARG A 54 2.19 30.55 -3.73
N HIS A 55 0.91 30.95 -3.86
CA HIS A 55 0.53 32.36 -3.74
C HIS A 55 0.63 32.82 -2.27
N LEU A 56 -0.25 32.34 -1.40
CA LEU A 56 -0.32 32.74 0.02
C LEU A 56 -0.61 31.56 0.95
N GLY A 57 -0.27 30.33 0.56
CA GLY A 57 -0.28 29.17 1.46
C GLY A 57 -1.64 28.55 1.76
N ALA A 58 -2.70 28.88 1.01
CA ALA A 58 -4.00 28.24 1.21
C ALA A 58 -3.93 26.76 0.86
N HIS A 59 -4.52 25.90 1.69
CA HIS A 59 -4.62 24.46 1.43
C HIS A 59 -5.67 24.21 0.33
N ILE A 60 -5.21 23.73 -0.83
CA ILE A 60 -6.06 23.59 -2.04
C ILE A 60 -7.12 22.50 -1.82
N GLY A 61 -6.80 21.42 -1.10
CA GLY A 61 -7.71 20.30 -0.83
C GLY A 61 -8.97 20.67 -0.02
N HIS A 62 -8.99 21.82 0.64
CA HIS A 62 -10.13 22.31 1.42
C HIS A 62 -10.90 23.39 0.65
N GLY A 63 -11.79 22.95 -0.23
CA GLY A 63 -12.66 23.84 -1.01
C GLY A 63 -12.11 24.20 -2.40
N GLY A 64 -11.01 23.58 -2.84
CA GLY A 64 -10.57 23.66 -4.22
C GLY A 64 -11.56 22.98 -5.18
N THR A 65 -11.47 23.31 -6.45
CA THR A 65 -12.33 22.76 -7.52
C THR A 65 -11.48 22.32 -8.71
N VAL A 66 -11.97 21.34 -9.45
CA VAL A 66 -11.35 20.89 -10.71
C VAL A 66 -11.79 21.82 -11.84
N VAL A 67 -10.86 22.20 -12.72
CA VAL A 67 -11.10 22.98 -13.93
C VAL A 67 -10.25 22.41 -15.06
N GLY A 68 -10.85 21.61 -15.92
CA GLY A 68 -10.14 20.84 -16.95
C GLY A 68 -9.18 19.84 -16.29
N ASP A 69 -7.89 19.92 -16.59
CA ASP A 69 -6.82 19.15 -15.98
C ASP A 69 -6.25 19.75 -14.67
N CYS A 70 -6.65 20.98 -14.35
CA CYS A 70 -6.08 21.74 -13.23
C CYS A 70 -6.92 21.66 -11.96
N VAL A 71 -6.24 21.86 -10.82
CA VAL A 71 -6.90 22.13 -9.54
C VAL A 71 -6.85 23.62 -9.22
N GLN A 72 -8.01 24.20 -8.89
CA GLN A 72 -8.16 25.62 -8.58
C GLN A 72 -8.12 25.87 -7.06
N CYS A 73 -7.25 26.77 -6.64
CA CYS A 73 -7.15 27.21 -5.25
C CYS A 73 -8.42 28.00 -4.82
N PRO A 74 -9.04 27.66 -3.67
CA PRO A 74 -10.28 28.30 -3.23
C PRO A 74 -10.10 29.76 -2.79
N PHE A 75 -8.85 30.20 -2.53
CA PHE A 75 -8.60 31.50 -1.97
C PHE A 75 -8.65 32.64 -3.04
N HIS A 76 -7.88 32.46 -4.14
CA HIS A 76 -7.80 33.51 -5.19
C HIS A 76 -7.97 32.97 -6.62
N GLY A 77 -8.44 31.72 -6.76
CA GLY A 77 -8.71 31.11 -8.06
C GLY A 77 -7.47 30.76 -8.90
N TRP A 78 -6.27 30.74 -8.31
CA TRP A 78 -5.09 30.30 -9.04
C TRP A 78 -5.25 28.81 -9.39
N GLN A 79 -4.99 28.47 -10.66
CA GLN A 79 -5.07 27.08 -11.13
C GLN A 79 -3.68 26.49 -11.25
N TRP A 80 -3.54 25.24 -10.78
CA TRP A 80 -2.30 24.49 -10.77
C TRP A 80 -2.46 23.24 -11.63
N GLY A 81 -1.59 23.09 -12.62
CA GLY A 81 -1.61 21.94 -13.52
C GLY A 81 -0.99 20.68 -12.91
N PRO A 82 -1.16 19.53 -13.58
CA PRO A 82 -0.54 18.24 -13.18
C PRO A 82 0.99 18.28 -13.06
N ASP A 83 1.62 19.21 -13.79
CA ASP A 83 3.07 19.44 -13.74
C ASP A 83 3.52 20.25 -12.50
N GLY A 84 2.59 20.59 -11.61
CA GLY A 84 2.82 21.36 -10.40
C GLY A 84 3.01 22.88 -10.65
N TYR A 85 3.01 23.33 -11.90
CA TYR A 85 3.16 24.75 -12.20
C TYR A 85 1.81 25.45 -12.28
N ASN A 86 1.84 26.75 -11.98
CA ASN A 86 0.67 27.60 -12.16
C ASN A 86 0.30 27.69 -13.65
N ALA A 87 -0.95 27.39 -13.97
CA ALA A 87 -1.51 27.42 -15.31
C ALA A 87 -2.32 28.70 -15.57
N VAL A 88 -3.09 29.17 -14.58
CA VAL A 88 -3.97 30.34 -14.71
C VAL A 88 -3.94 31.20 -13.45
N ILE A 89 -3.88 32.52 -13.66
CA ILE A 89 -4.11 33.54 -12.62
C ILE A 89 -5.27 34.42 -13.06
N PRO A 90 -6.36 34.49 -12.30
CA PRO A 90 -7.47 35.35 -12.64
C PRO A 90 -7.03 36.79 -12.88
N GLY A 91 -7.45 37.36 -14.03
CA GLY A 91 -7.13 38.73 -14.40
C GLY A 91 -5.72 38.98 -14.93
N GLN A 92 -4.94 37.90 -15.20
CA GLN A 92 -3.63 38.02 -15.83
C GLN A 92 -3.57 37.21 -17.14
N ASP A 93 -2.86 37.77 -18.12
CA ASP A 93 -2.69 37.11 -19.43
C ASP A 93 -1.69 35.95 -19.41
N LYS A 94 -0.82 35.87 -18.38
CA LYS A 94 0.24 34.90 -18.29
C LYS A 94 0.32 34.27 -16.90
N PRO A 95 0.53 32.95 -16.79
CA PRO A 95 0.75 32.30 -15.53
C PRO A 95 2.10 32.71 -14.91
N ASN A 96 2.22 32.53 -13.60
CA ASN A 96 3.48 32.67 -12.88
C ASN A 96 4.12 31.28 -12.66
N ARG A 97 5.15 30.97 -13.42
CA ARG A 97 5.85 29.68 -13.35
C ARG A 97 7.17 29.76 -12.54
N SER A 98 7.38 30.79 -11.72
CA SER A 98 8.58 30.98 -10.92
C SER A 98 8.68 29.97 -9.75
N LYS A 99 7.58 29.42 -9.35
CA LYS A 99 7.47 28.41 -8.28
C LYS A 99 6.52 27.29 -8.73
N ALA A 100 6.85 26.06 -8.32
CA ALA A 100 6.00 24.90 -8.53
C ALA A 100 5.56 24.30 -7.19
N LEU A 101 4.45 23.61 -7.18
CA LEU A 101 4.08 22.63 -6.18
C LEU A 101 4.82 21.32 -6.48
N ARG A 102 5.22 20.60 -5.45
CA ARG A 102 5.81 19.28 -5.64
C ARG A 102 4.78 18.33 -6.22
N VAL A 103 5.17 17.60 -7.27
CA VAL A 103 4.37 16.56 -7.88
C VAL A 103 4.67 15.22 -7.20
N TRP A 104 3.63 14.46 -6.92
CA TRP A 104 3.72 13.11 -6.39
C TRP A 104 3.24 12.13 -7.47
N PRO A 105 4.16 11.38 -8.12
CA PRO A 105 3.77 10.43 -9.16
C PRO A 105 2.78 9.40 -8.62
N VAL A 106 1.73 9.13 -9.39
CA VAL A 106 0.69 8.15 -9.04
C VAL A 106 0.51 7.13 -10.15
N THR A 107 0.06 5.95 -9.78
CA THR A 107 -0.38 4.90 -10.69
C THR A 107 -1.61 4.21 -10.12
N GLU A 108 -2.48 3.76 -10.99
CA GLU A 108 -3.68 3.00 -10.62
C GLU A 108 -3.62 1.60 -11.21
N GLN A 109 -3.94 0.61 -10.38
CA GLN A 109 -4.03 -0.77 -10.82
C GLN A 109 -5.22 -1.46 -10.15
N TYR A 110 -6.14 -2.00 -10.95
CA TYR A 110 -7.28 -2.82 -10.49
C TYR A 110 -8.08 -2.19 -9.36
N GLY A 111 -8.25 -0.86 -9.42
CA GLY A 111 -9.01 -0.09 -8.44
C GLY A 111 -8.22 0.36 -7.20
N LEU A 112 -6.91 0.11 -7.14
CA LEU A 112 -6.02 0.63 -6.11
C LEU A 112 -5.23 1.82 -6.63
N VAL A 113 -4.99 2.81 -5.78
CA VAL A 113 -4.17 3.99 -6.07
C VAL A 113 -2.87 3.92 -5.31
N PHE A 114 -1.75 3.98 -6.02
CA PHE A 114 -0.40 4.03 -5.45
C PHE A 114 0.27 5.34 -5.79
N MET A 115 1.00 5.88 -4.82
CA MET A 115 1.79 7.10 -4.93
C MET A 115 3.25 6.78 -4.69
N TRP A 116 4.13 7.36 -5.52
CA TRP A 116 5.56 7.26 -5.31
C TRP A 116 6.04 8.29 -4.29
N HIS A 117 6.80 7.83 -3.32
CA HIS A 117 7.52 8.67 -2.38
C HIS A 117 9.03 8.48 -2.51
N HIS A 118 9.76 9.59 -2.57
CA HIS A 118 11.21 9.66 -2.38
C HIS A 118 11.52 10.89 -1.54
N PRO A 119 12.34 10.81 -0.46
CA PRO A 119 12.60 11.96 0.43
C PRO A 119 13.11 13.20 -0.30
N ALA A 120 14.02 13.03 -1.27
CA ALA A 120 14.54 14.12 -2.10
C ALA A 120 13.61 14.55 -3.24
N GLY A 121 12.50 13.84 -3.48
CA GLY A 121 11.57 14.12 -4.58
C GLY A 121 12.01 13.56 -5.93
N ASP A 122 12.92 12.61 -5.96
CA ASP A 122 13.35 11.96 -7.20
C ASP A 122 12.21 11.14 -7.82
N PRO A 123 12.18 11.02 -9.16
CA PRO A 123 11.16 10.25 -9.85
C PRO A 123 11.26 8.75 -9.51
N PRO A 124 10.21 7.96 -9.81
CA PRO A 124 10.23 6.51 -9.61
C PRO A 124 11.45 5.87 -10.27
N SER A 125 12.21 5.10 -9.50
CA SER A 125 13.35 4.31 -9.99
C SER A 125 12.94 2.89 -10.38
N TRP A 126 11.71 2.49 -10.07
CA TRP A 126 11.07 1.25 -10.53
C TRP A 126 9.57 1.44 -10.72
N GLU A 127 8.97 0.63 -11.54
CA GLU A 127 7.51 0.61 -11.73
C GLU A 127 6.82 -0.17 -10.60
N MET A 128 5.58 0.22 -10.27
CA MET A 128 4.76 -0.56 -9.34
C MET A 128 4.53 -1.96 -9.90
N LEU A 129 4.73 -2.98 -9.07
CA LEU A 129 4.54 -4.37 -9.43
C LEU A 129 3.08 -4.62 -9.86
N ASP A 130 2.87 -5.27 -11.01
CA ASP A 130 1.53 -5.61 -11.48
C ASP A 130 0.86 -6.63 -10.54
N ILE A 131 -0.32 -6.29 -10.04
CA ILE A 131 -1.02 -7.07 -9.02
C ILE A 131 -1.43 -8.46 -9.55
N PHE A 132 -1.81 -8.59 -10.80
CA PHE A 132 -2.28 -9.84 -11.37
C PHE A 132 -1.22 -10.58 -12.17
N HIS A 133 -0.41 -9.89 -12.97
CA HIS A 133 0.56 -10.52 -13.86
C HIS A 133 1.93 -10.78 -13.21
N SER A 134 2.13 -10.36 -11.96
CA SER A 134 3.36 -10.67 -11.22
C SER A 134 3.52 -12.15 -10.87
N TYR A 135 2.47 -12.97 -11.04
CA TYR A 135 2.45 -14.41 -10.81
C TYR A 135 1.95 -15.16 -12.05
N PRO A 136 2.78 -15.32 -13.07
CA PRO A 136 2.36 -15.92 -14.35
C PRO A 136 1.86 -17.36 -14.22
N GLN A 137 2.24 -18.08 -13.15
CA GLN A 137 1.74 -19.42 -12.86
C GLN A 137 0.27 -19.45 -12.43
N PHE A 138 -0.31 -18.30 -12.04
CA PHE A 138 -1.69 -18.17 -11.63
C PHE A 138 -2.53 -17.43 -12.67
N GLU A 139 -2.36 -17.64 -13.92
CA GLU A 139 -2.95 -16.97 -15.09
C GLU A 139 -4.47 -16.67 -14.97
N LEU A 140 -4.86 -15.99 -13.92
CA LEU A 140 -6.24 -15.64 -13.69
C LEU A 140 -6.48 -14.20 -14.15
N ASP A 141 -7.42 -14.06 -15.08
CA ASP A 141 -7.95 -12.77 -15.51
C ASP A 141 -8.56 -12.04 -14.30
N PRO A 142 -8.25 -10.74 -14.09
CA PRO A 142 -8.91 -9.93 -13.07
C PRO A 142 -10.44 -10.01 -13.10
N GLU A 143 -11.04 -10.20 -14.28
CA GLU A 143 -12.49 -10.38 -14.45
C GLU A 143 -13.01 -11.70 -13.85
N ALA A 144 -12.16 -12.68 -13.58
CA ALA A 144 -12.52 -13.91 -12.89
C ALA A 144 -12.79 -13.72 -11.39
N TYR A 145 -12.56 -12.51 -10.87
CA TYR A 145 -12.77 -12.17 -9.48
C TYR A 145 -13.94 -11.21 -9.28
N TYR A 146 -14.52 -11.22 -8.09
CA TYR A 146 -15.45 -10.18 -7.69
C TYR A 146 -14.72 -8.85 -7.52
N PRO A 147 -15.34 -7.70 -7.91
CA PRO A 147 -14.80 -6.39 -7.59
C PRO A 147 -14.59 -6.25 -6.08
N PRO A 148 -13.38 -5.89 -5.60
CA PRO A 148 -13.11 -5.89 -4.17
C PRO A 148 -13.79 -4.73 -3.44
N PHE A 149 -13.83 -3.54 -4.03
CA PHE A 149 -14.38 -2.35 -3.36
C PHE A 149 -15.90 -2.27 -3.48
N PRO A 150 -16.62 -1.90 -2.41
CA PRO A 150 -16.13 -1.69 -1.03
C PRO A 150 -16.20 -2.95 -0.15
N MET A 151 -16.66 -4.09 -0.69
CA MET A 151 -17.08 -5.25 0.11
C MET A 151 -15.90 -6.02 0.71
N PHE A 152 -14.79 -6.12 -0.01
CA PHE A 152 -13.61 -6.90 0.35
C PHE A 152 -12.39 -6.00 0.57
N THR A 153 -12.64 -4.80 1.09
CA THR A 153 -11.61 -3.83 1.45
C THR A 153 -11.76 -3.40 2.90
N ALA A 154 -10.66 -3.10 3.55
CA ALA A 154 -10.65 -2.50 4.87
C ALA A 154 -9.47 -1.53 5.00
N LYS A 155 -9.63 -0.55 5.88
CA LYS A 155 -8.58 0.42 6.23
C LYS A 155 -8.53 0.56 7.75
N ASN A 156 -7.33 0.44 8.32
CA ASN A 156 -7.04 0.87 9.68
C ASN A 156 -6.21 2.15 9.60
N GLU A 157 -6.75 3.22 10.15
CA GLU A 157 -6.12 4.54 10.06
C GLU A 157 -5.19 4.80 11.25
N ARG A 158 -4.03 5.40 10.94
CA ARG A 158 -3.07 5.93 11.92
C ARG A 158 -2.62 4.90 12.96
N GLU A 159 -2.43 3.66 12.53
CA GLU A 159 -1.89 2.60 13.41
C GLU A 159 -0.45 2.92 13.81
N PRO A 160 -0.07 2.74 15.10
CA PRO A 160 1.24 3.12 15.61
C PRO A 160 2.33 2.11 15.22
N VAL A 161 2.41 1.75 13.94
CA VAL A 161 3.32 0.75 13.40
C VAL A 161 4.09 1.29 12.20
N HIS A 162 5.36 0.94 12.09
CA HIS A 162 6.20 1.25 10.94
C HIS A 162 6.07 0.15 9.88
N PRO A 163 6.03 0.48 8.56
CA PRO A 163 5.87 -0.52 7.48
C PRO A 163 6.85 -1.70 7.56
N GLN A 164 8.13 -1.46 7.84
CA GLN A 164 9.11 -2.55 7.97
C GLN A 164 8.69 -3.58 9.04
N ILE A 165 8.15 -3.13 10.18
CA ILE A 165 7.75 -4.05 11.26
C ILE A 165 6.66 -4.99 10.79
N VAL A 166 5.71 -4.47 10.02
CA VAL A 166 4.64 -5.27 9.43
C VAL A 166 5.20 -6.31 8.46
N LEU A 167 6.14 -5.90 7.61
CA LEU A 167 6.72 -6.80 6.62
C LEU A 167 7.69 -7.82 7.22
N GLU A 168 8.18 -7.61 8.45
CA GLU A 168 8.99 -8.61 9.16
C GLU A 168 8.23 -9.93 9.38
N ASN A 169 6.89 -9.93 9.39
CA ASN A 169 6.08 -11.16 9.40
C ASN A 169 6.34 -12.06 8.17
N SER A 170 6.84 -11.52 7.05
CA SER A 170 7.21 -12.32 5.88
C SER A 170 8.44 -13.23 6.10
N ALA A 171 9.20 -12.98 7.14
CA ALA A 171 10.35 -13.78 7.54
C ALA A 171 10.04 -14.73 8.70
N ASP A 172 8.81 -14.74 9.20
CA ASP A 172 8.36 -15.49 10.37
C ASP A 172 7.17 -16.39 10.03
N SER A 173 7.34 -17.69 10.19
CA SER A 173 6.24 -18.65 10.08
C SER A 173 5.66 -19.07 11.43
N ALA A 174 6.39 -18.82 12.53
CA ALA A 174 5.96 -19.26 13.85
C ALA A 174 4.78 -18.45 14.39
N HIS A 175 4.66 -17.17 14.04
CA HIS A 175 3.55 -16.33 14.50
C HIS A 175 2.18 -16.87 14.09
N PHE A 176 2.08 -17.60 12.97
CA PHE A 176 0.81 -18.20 12.53
C PHE A 176 0.21 -19.14 13.59
N GLU A 177 1.04 -19.87 14.31
CA GLU A 177 0.56 -20.75 15.37
C GLU A 177 0.10 -19.97 16.61
N PHE A 178 0.86 -18.97 17.02
CA PHE A 178 0.64 -18.28 18.28
C PHE A 178 -0.29 -17.07 18.17
N VAL A 179 -0.23 -16.33 17.07
CA VAL A 179 -1.06 -15.13 16.83
C VAL A 179 -2.37 -15.54 16.15
N HIS A 180 -2.30 -16.32 15.07
CA HIS A 180 -3.50 -16.70 14.30
C HIS A 180 -4.08 -18.06 14.68
N HIS A 181 -3.59 -18.66 15.76
CA HIS A 181 -4.08 -19.95 16.28
C HIS A 181 -4.14 -21.07 15.23
N ALA A 182 -3.21 -21.02 14.26
CA ALA A 182 -3.11 -22.07 13.23
C ALA A 182 -2.81 -23.41 13.87
N THR A 183 -3.60 -24.42 13.55
CA THR A 183 -3.41 -25.79 14.06
C THR A 183 -2.18 -26.47 13.49
N ILE A 184 -1.68 -25.99 12.37
CA ILE A 184 -0.46 -26.47 11.69
C ILE A 184 0.37 -25.23 11.34
N THR A 185 1.61 -25.17 11.83
CA THR A 185 2.55 -24.10 11.46
C THR A 185 2.95 -24.24 9.99
N PRO A 186 2.84 -23.20 9.15
CA PRO A 186 3.25 -23.28 7.76
C PRO A 186 4.76 -23.48 7.65
N LYS A 187 5.18 -24.22 6.62
CA LYS A 187 6.58 -24.34 6.23
C LYS A 187 6.97 -23.20 5.33
N LEU A 188 8.08 -22.51 5.59
CA LEU A 188 8.68 -21.59 4.63
C LEU A 188 9.38 -22.42 3.55
N LEU A 189 8.77 -22.48 2.36
CA LEU A 189 9.20 -23.35 1.27
C LEU A 189 10.29 -22.68 0.43
N HIS A 190 10.20 -21.39 0.26
CA HIS A 190 11.14 -20.59 -0.54
C HIS A 190 11.14 -19.14 -0.07
N TRP A 191 12.29 -18.48 -0.19
CA TRP A 191 12.38 -17.02 -0.20
C TRP A 191 13.59 -16.56 -1.00
N SER A 192 13.45 -15.42 -1.64
CA SER A 192 14.51 -14.75 -2.38
C SER A 192 14.23 -13.25 -2.42
N PHE A 193 15.21 -12.47 -2.79
CA PHE A 193 15.04 -11.04 -3.04
C PHE A 193 15.88 -10.63 -4.25
N ASP A 194 15.40 -9.60 -4.93
CA ASP A 194 16.08 -8.99 -6.06
C ASP A 194 15.74 -7.50 -6.07
N GLU A 195 16.75 -6.65 -5.94
CA GLU A 195 16.56 -5.20 -5.84
C GLU A 195 15.45 -4.83 -4.82
N HIS A 196 14.37 -4.19 -5.29
CA HIS A 196 13.24 -3.73 -4.47
C HIS A 196 12.17 -4.81 -4.20
N LEU A 197 12.34 -6.02 -4.70
CA LEU A 197 11.39 -7.12 -4.53
C LEU A 197 11.89 -8.12 -3.50
N TRP A 198 11.00 -8.53 -2.60
CA TRP A 198 11.18 -9.69 -1.72
C TRP A 198 10.09 -10.70 -2.04
N TYR A 199 10.47 -11.95 -2.27
CA TYR A 199 9.53 -13.02 -2.61
C TYR A 199 9.65 -14.16 -1.61
N PHE A 200 8.51 -14.68 -1.15
CA PHE A 200 8.49 -15.90 -0.35
C PHE A 200 7.30 -16.79 -0.69
N ILE A 201 7.46 -18.08 -0.40
CA ILE A 201 6.40 -19.08 -0.48
C ILE A 201 6.31 -19.74 0.90
N ALA A 202 5.12 -19.77 1.48
CA ALA A 202 4.82 -20.56 2.67
C ALA A 202 3.67 -21.52 2.37
N GLY A 203 3.72 -22.71 2.96
CA GLY A 203 2.74 -23.76 2.70
C GLY A 203 2.25 -24.42 3.97
N TRP A 204 0.95 -24.67 4.06
CA TRP A 204 0.33 -25.49 5.11
C TRP A 204 0.21 -26.92 4.63
N PRO A 205 0.94 -27.87 5.27
CA PRO A 205 0.84 -29.27 4.94
C PRO A 205 -0.59 -29.82 5.08
N ASP A 206 -0.91 -30.81 4.27
CA ASP A 206 -2.11 -31.59 4.47
C ASP A 206 -2.00 -32.42 5.75
N HIS A 207 -3.12 -32.63 6.44
CA HIS A 207 -3.15 -33.39 7.70
C HIS A 207 -2.79 -34.86 7.49
N ASP A 208 -3.22 -35.44 6.38
CA ASP A 208 -3.08 -36.87 6.10
C ASP A 208 -1.79 -37.19 5.30
N ASP A 209 -1.27 -36.18 4.57
CA ASP A 209 -0.02 -36.26 3.81
C ASP A 209 0.83 -35.01 4.00
N PRO A 210 1.75 -34.98 4.98
CA PRO A 210 2.57 -33.80 5.28
C PRO A 210 3.54 -33.36 4.16
N GLU A 211 3.72 -34.16 3.11
CA GLU A 211 4.51 -33.80 1.93
C GLU A 211 3.69 -33.03 0.90
N THR A 212 2.37 -33.16 0.95
CA THR A 212 1.43 -32.39 0.13
C THR A 212 1.02 -31.11 0.84
N MET A 213 0.97 -30.00 0.11
CA MET A 213 0.48 -28.71 0.66
C MET A 213 -1.00 -28.56 0.37
N ARG A 214 -1.80 -28.42 1.42
CA ARG A 214 -3.22 -28.09 1.32
C ARG A 214 -3.47 -26.67 0.84
N LEU A 215 -2.59 -25.77 1.26
CA LEU A 215 -2.65 -24.34 0.94
C LEU A 215 -1.22 -23.82 0.82
N THR A 216 -0.95 -23.03 -0.21
CA THR A 216 0.27 -22.24 -0.33
C THR A 216 -0.05 -20.75 -0.47
N ILE A 217 0.81 -19.92 0.05
CA ILE A 217 0.82 -18.48 -0.23
C ILE A 217 2.11 -18.14 -0.96
N HIS A 218 1.96 -17.35 -2.01
CA HIS A 218 3.03 -16.77 -2.80
C HIS A 218 2.97 -15.27 -2.60
N SER A 219 3.95 -14.69 -1.94
CA SER A 219 3.92 -13.27 -1.59
C SER A 219 5.12 -12.54 -2.15
N LYS A 220 4.87 -11.41 -2.81
CA LYS A 220 5.88 -10.48 -3.29
C LYS A 220 5.70 -9.13 -2.61
N LEU A 221 6.73 -8.70 -1.89
CA LEU A 221 6.78 -7.35 -1.35
C LEU A 221 7.29 -6.40 -2.44
N PHE A 222 6.64 -5.25 -2.56
CA PHE A 222 7.05 -4.16 -3.46
C PHE A 222 7.72 -3.05 -2.63
N GLY A 223 8.98 -3.24 -2.29
CA GLY A 223 9.67 -2.42 -1.30
C GLY A 223 9.04 -2.58 0.08
N LEU A 224 8.99 -1.49 0.85
CA LEU A 224 8.35 -1.46 2.16
C LEU A 224 6.87 -1.03 2.13
N GLY A 225 6.31 -0.73 0.95
CA GLY A 225 4.93 -0.25 0.80
C GLY A 225 3.86 -1.31 1.03
N GLY A 226 4.20 -2.58 0.85
CA GLY A 226 3.22 -3.65 1.04
C GLY A 226 3.58 -4.94 0.32
N ALA A 227 2.62 -5.84 0.25
CA ALA A 227 2.75 -7.15 -0.37
C ALA A 227 1.55 -7.49 -1.25
N ILE A 228 1.83 -8.16 -2.37
CA ILE A 228 0.85 -8.85 -3.19
C ILE A 228 0.97 -10.33 -2.86
N THR A 229 -0.12 -10.96 -2.46
CA THR A 229 -0.15 -12.37 -2.07
C THR A 229 -1.18 -13.13 -2.88
N ALA A 230 -0.75 -14.18 -3.55
CA ALA A 230 -1.61 -15.15 -4.21
C ALA A 230 -1.74 -16.40 -3.34
N PHE A 231 -2.95 -16.86 -3.12
CA PHE A 231 -3.27 -18.10 -2.42
C PHE A 231 -3.55 -19.20 -3.44
N GLU A 232 -3.08 -20.41 -3.18
CA GLU A 232 -3.27 -21.57 -4.03
C GLU A 232 -3.64 -22.81 -3.20
N GLY A 233 -4.61 -23.60 -3.68
CA GLY A 233 -5.06 -24.82 -3.04
C GLY A 233 -6.47 -24.73 -2.49
N ALA A 234 -6.63 -24.89 -1.18
CA ALA A 234 -7.95 -24.83 -0.53
C ALA A 234 -8.66 -23.46 -0.70
N GLN A 235 -7.91 -22.44 -1.04
CA GLN A 235 -8.39 -21.08 -1.33
C GLN A 235 -7.56 -20.53 -2.49
N ASN A 236 -8.21 -19.79 -3.41
CA ASN A 236 -7.55 -19.26 -4.62
C ASN A 236 -7.82 -17.76 -4.76
N HIS A 237 -7.77 -17.02 -3.68
CA HIS A 237 -7.97 -15.57 -3.67
C HIS A 237 -6.63 -14.83 -3.76
N ARG A 238 -6.70 -13.55 -4.01
CA ARG A 238 -5.55 -12.65 -4.04
C ARG A 238 -5.72 -11.52 -3.04
N VAL A 239 -4.62 -11.14 -2.39
CA VAL A 239 -4.63 -10.07 -1.40
C VAL A 239 -3.56 -9.05 -1.75
N VAL A 240 -3.89 -7.78 -1.66
CA VAL A 240 -2.92 -6.70 -1.50
C VAL A 240 -3.06 -6.14 -0.10
N PHE A 241 -1.96 -6.14 0.60
CA PHE A 241 -1.81 -5.55 1.90
C PHE A 241 -0.76 -4.45 1.83
N SER A 242 -1.11 -3.24 2.27
CA SER A 242 -0.24 -2.06 2.20
C SER A 242 -0.21 -1.33 3.53
N THR A 243 0.95 -0.73 3.84
CA THR A 243 1.14 0.06 5.06
C THR A 243 1.82 1.36 4.69
N THR A 244 1.09 2.48 4.69
CA THR A 244 1.57 3.78 4.22
C THR A 244 1.80 4.74 5.38
N PRO A 245 3.01 5.27 5.59
CA PRO A 245 3.27 6.26 6.63
C PRO A 245 2.42 7.52 6.47
N VAL A 246 1.67 7.88 7.51
CA VAL A 246 0.93 9.15 7.55
C VAL A 246 1.85 10.26 8.06
N GLU A 247 2.49 10.01 9.18
CA GLU A 247 3.49 10.89 9.80
C GLU A 247 4.43 10.07 10.69
N ASN A 248 5.39 10.71 11.31
CA ASN A 248 6.26 10.03 12.27
C ASN A 248 5.44 9.40 13.39
N GLY A 249 5.48 8.09 13.49
CA GLY A 249 4.84 7.31 14.55
C GLY A 249 3.59 6.56 14.13
N CYS A 250 3.00 6.79 12.95
CA CYS A 250 1.81 6.05 12.51
C CYS A 250 1.71 5.86 11.00
N SER A 251 1.00 4.82 10.61
CA SER A 251 0.69 4.47 9.22
C SER A 251 -0.79 4.15 9.05
N ASP A 252 -1.29 4.38 7.84
CA ASP A 252 -2.54 3.79 7.38
C ASP A 252 -2.27 2.40 6.81
N MET A 253 -3.14 1.45 7.10
CA MET A 253 -3.04 0.08 6.61
C MET A 253 -4.24 -0.23 5.73
N PHE A 254 -3.98 -0.76 4.53
CA PHE A 254 -4.98 -1.05 3.52
C PHE A 254 -5.01 -2.54 3.22
N TYR A 255 -6.21 -3.09 3.09
CA TYR A 255 -6.46 -4.49 2.77
C TYR A 255 -7.40 -4.55 1.58
N THR A 256 -7.03 -5.30 0.55
CA THR A 256 -7.87 -5.53 -0.61
C THR A 256 -7.80 -7.00 -0.98
N ILE A 257 -8.94 -7.66 -1.07
CA ILE A 257 -9.06 -9.08 -1.35
C ILE A 257 -9.86 -9.27 -2.62
N TRP A 258 -9.28 -9.93 -3.62
CA TRP A 258 -10.00 -10.41 -4.79
C TRP A 258 -10.36 -11.88 -4.57
N TRP A 259 -11.63 -12.14 -4.47
CA TRP A 259 -12.15 -13.50 -4.32
C TRP A 259 -12.64 -14.04 -5.67
N PRO A 260 -12.24 -15.26 -6.09
CA PRO A 260 -12.66 -15.82 -7.37
C PRO A 260 -14.17 -16.03 -7.43
N ARG A 261 -14.71 -15.87 -8.63
CA ARG A 261 -16.16 -16.07 -8.88
C ARG A 261 -16.57 -17.54 -8.96
N ASP A 262 -15.61 -18.45 -9.21
CA ASP A 262 -15.83 -19.90 -9.36
C ASP A 262 -16.98 -20.25 -10.33
N GLY A 263 -17.11 -19.49 -11.42
CA GLY A 263 -18.16 -19.65 -12.43
C GLY A 263 -19.47 -18.93 -12.12
N ASP A 264 -19.54 -18.13 -11.07
CA ASP A 264 -20.67 -17.24 -10.82
C ASP A 264 -20.57 -15.97 -11.68
N ASP A 265 -21.54 -15.76 -12.55
CA ASP A 265 -21.62 -14.57 -13.42
C ASP A 265 -22.20 -13.34 -12.70
N SER A 266 -22.61 -13.47 -11.44
CA SER A 266 -23.16 -12.34 -10.66
C SER A 266 -22.10 -11.24 -10.47
N PRO A 267 -22.46 -9.97 -10.69
CA PRO A 267 -21.55 -8.85 -10.40
C PRO A 267 -21.37 -8.61 -8.89
N VAL A 268 -22.20 -9.26 -8.07
CA VAL A 268 -22.22 -9.07 -6.61
C VAL A 268 -21.92 -10.38 -5.92
N ALA A 269 -20.95 -10.37 -5.04
CA ALA A 269 -20.57 -11.55 -4.27
C ALA A 269 -21.70 -11.98 -3.29
N PRO A 270 -21.84 -13.29 -3.03
CA PRO A 270 -22.80 -13.80 -2.07
C PRO A 270 -22.55 -13.26 -0.65
N PRO A 271 -23.60 -12.98 0.15
CA PRO A 271 -23.46 -12.44 1.51
C PRO A 271 -22.62 -13.32 2.46
N GLU A 272 -22.68 -14.64 2.27
CA GLU A 272 -21.89 -15.60 3.03
C GLU A 272 -20.38 -15.45 2.78
N LEU A 273 -19.97 -15.10 1.56
CA LEU A 273 -18.58 -14.84 1.21
C LEU A 273 -18.07 -13.59 1.94
N ARG A 274 -18.90 -12.56 2.01
CA ARG A 274 -18.56 -11.35 2.80
C ARG A 274 -18.30 -11.72 4.26
N ARG A 275 -19.17 -12.52 4.88
CA ARG A 275 -18.95 -12.97 6.28
C ARG A 275 -17.66 -13.76 6.43
N LEU A 276 -17.35 -14.62 5.45
CA LEU A 276 -16.11 -15.40 5.47
C LEU A 276 -14.89 -14.47 5.50
N VAL A 277 -14.87 -13.46 4.62
CA VAL A 277 -13.78 -12.47 4.57
C VAL A 277 -13.68 -11.69 5.88
N GLU A 278 -14.79 -11.18 6.39
CA GLU A 278 -14.84 -10.43 7.66
C GLU A 278 -14.34 -11.29 8.85
N THR A 279 -14.71 -12.56 8.91
CA THR A 279 -14.41 -13.41 10.07
C THR A 279 -13.08 -14.13 10.00
N GLN A 280 -12.53 -14.38 8.83
CA GLN A 280 -11.27 -15.11 8.68
C GLN A 280 -10.07 -14.22 8.37
N PHE A 281 -10.25 -13.21 7.51
CA PHE A 281 -9.14 -12.39 7.08
C PHE A 281 -8.99 -11.10 7.89
N LEU A 282 -10.07 -10.36 8.09
CA LEU A 282 -9.99 -9.11 8.84
C LEU A 282 -9.76 -9.34 10.33
N THR A 283 -10.26 -10.45 10.89
CA THR A 283 -9.98 -10.82 12.28
C THR A 283 -8.51 -11.17 12.48
N SER A 284 -7.88 -11.88 11.54
CA SER A 284 -6.45 -12.22 11.66
C SER A 284 -5.55 -10.98 11.69
N VAL A 285 -5.94 -9.94 10.96
CA VAL A 285 -5.24 -8.64 10.99
C VAL A 285 -5.35 -7.96 12.37
N GLU A 286 -6.52 -8.04 13.01
CA GLU A 286 -6.68 -7.46 14.35
C GLU A 286 -5.80 -8.17 15.39
N ASP A 287 -5.55 -9.47 15.23
CA ASP A 287 -4.63 -10.24 16.09
C ASP A 287 -3.19 -9.71 15.94
N ASP A 288 -2.73 -9.46 14.71
CA ASP A 288 -1.43 -8.83 14.46
C ASP A 288 -1.36 -7.41 15.01
N LEU A 289 -2.40 -6.59 14.81
CA LEU A 289 -2.48 -5.23 15.32
C LEU A 289 -2.34 -5.17 16.84
N LEU A 290 -2.89 -6.15 17.56
CA LEU A 290 -2.75 -6.24 19.00
C LEU A 290 -1.27 -6.29 19.44
N ILE A 291 -0.46 -7.03 18.68
CA ILE A 291 0.98 -7.13 18.92
C ILE A 291 1.68 -5.82 18.49
N TRP A 292 1.48 -5.37 17.23
CA TRP A 292 2.17 -4.21 16.68
C TRP A 292 1.89 -2.91 17.44
N ARG A 293 0.68 -2.72 17.97
CA ARG A 293 0.31 -1.53 18.79
C ARG A 293 1.12 -1.42 20.08
N THR A 294 1.63 -2.54 20.59
CA THR A 294 2.35 -2.62 21.87
C THR A 294 3.81 -2.99 21.74
N GLN A 295 4.24 -3.47 20.56
CA GLN A 295 5.60 -3.90 20.27
C GLN A 295 6.58 -2.74 20.35
N LYS A 296 7.82 -3.03 20.79
CA LYS A 296 8.95 -2.10 20.78
C LYS A 296 10.01 -2.62 19.82
N TRP A 297 10.65 -1.70 19.13
CA TRP A 297 11.83 -2.05 18.35
C TRP A 297 12.95 -2.60 19.25
N VAL A 298 13.52 -3.73 18.82
CA VAL A 298 14.72 -4.32 19.43
C VAL A 298 15.83 -4.30 18.38
N GLU A 299 16.87 -3.50 18.64
CA GLU A 299 17.96 -3.30 17.69
C GLU A 299 18.80 -4.57 17.50
N SER A 300 19.05 -5.30 18.57
CA SER A 300 19.79 -6.56 18.57
C SER A 300 18.93 -7.69 19.17
N PRO A 301 18.00 -8.26 18.40
CA PRO A 301 17.12 -9.29 18.91
C PRO A 301 17.86 -10.59 19.23
N ALA A 302 17.35 -11.32 20.19
CA ALA A 302 17.78 -12.70 20.45
C ALA A 302 17.03 -13.64 19.49
N TYR A 303 17.58 -13.85 18.32
CA TYR A 303 16.98 -14.73 17.33
C TYR A 303 17.10 -16.21 17.69
N SER A 304 16.11 -16.99 17.29
CA SER A 304 16.21 -18.44 17.25
C SER A 304 17.05 -18.90 16.05
N LYS A 305 17.47 -20.17 16.03
CA LYS A 305 18.20 -20.70 14.86
C LYS A 305 17.33 -20.79 13.60
N VAL A 306 16.01 -20.82 13.77
CA VAL A 306 15.06 -21.01 12.67
C VAL A 306 14.81 -19.69 11.94
N ASP A 307 14.65 -18.59 12.69
CA ASP A 307 14.23 -17.31 12.17
C ASP A 307 15.38 -16.30 11.92
N ALA A 308 16.54 -16.52 12.54
CA ALA A 308 17.68 -15.61 12.49
C ALA A 308 18.04 -15.16 11.07
N LYS A 309 18.13 -16.11 10.12
CA LYS A 309 18.52 -15.83 8.75
C LYS A 309 17.47 -14.98 8.03
N GLY A 310 16.20 -15.29 8.20
CA GLY A 310 15.08 -14.56 7.58
C GLY A 310 15.08 -13.10 8.03
N TYR A 311 14.99 -12.87 9.33
CA TYR A 311 14.95 -11.53 9.91
C TYR A 311 16.20 -10.71 9.60
N THR A 312 17.39 -11.26 9.77
CA THR A 312 18.62 -10.51 9.49
C THR A 312 18.75 -10.11 8.04
N THR A 313 18.36 -11.00 7.11
CA THR A 313 18.41 -10.70 5.68
C THR A 313 17.37 -9.66 5.30
N LEU A 314 16.12 -9.77 5.79
CA LEU A 314 15.07 -8.80 5.51
C LEU A 314 15.42 -7.41 6.05
N ARG A 315 15.95 -7.34 7.27
CA ARG A 315 16.41 -6.07 7.85
C ARG A 315 17.55 -5.43 7.05
N THR A 316 18.47 -6.25 6.53
CA THR A 316 19.55 -5.76 5.65
C THR A 316 18.99 -5.30 4.30
N TRP A 317 18.09 -6.08 3.70
CA TRP A 317 17.42 -5.71 2.45
C TRP A 317 16.61 -4.41 2.58
N SER A 318 15.96 -4.20 3.71
CA SER A 318 15.14 -3.02 3.98
C SER A 318 15.97 -1.72 4.00
N GLN A 319 17.28 -1.77 4.29
CA GLN A 319 18.12 -0.58 4.41
C GLN A 319 18.21 0.24 3.12
N GLN A 320 18.07 -0.37 1.96
CA GLN A 320 18.10 0.31 0.67
C GLN A 320 16.99 1.33 0.46
N PHE A 321 15.87 1.23 1.22
CA PHE A 321 14.73 2.13 1.09
C PHE A 321 14.81 3.35 2.02
N TYR A 322 15.81 3.38 2.90
CA TYR A 322 16.09 4.49 3.81
C TYR A 322 17.17 5.36 3.21
N ASP A 323 16.80 6.15 2.19
CA ASP A 323 17.74 7.11 1.64
C ASP A 323 17.98 8.19 2.70
N VAL A 324 19.21 8.24 3.19
CA VAL A 324 19.67 9.28 4.13
C VAL A 324 19.99 10.49 3.29
N GLY A 325 18.96 11.23 2.87
CA GLY A 325 19.15 12.61 2.48
C GLY A 325 19.83 13.37 3.63
N PRO A 326 20.49 14.50 3.37
CA PRO A 326 21.12 15.27 4.42
C PRO A 326 20.12 15.48 5.56
N GLU A 327 20.52 15.10 6.78
CA GLU A 327 19.75 15.31 8.00
C GLU A 327 19.37 16.80 8.10
N ASP A 328 18.06 17.09 8.10
CA ASP A 328 17.53 18.41 8.48
C ASP A 328 17.52 18.56 10.02
#